data_666573912a0d4e04e12b8060453883d3
#
_entry.id   666573912a0d4e04e12b8060453883d3
#
_cell.length_a   1.000
_cell.length_b   1.000
_cell.length_c   1.000
_cell.angle_alpha   90.00
_cell.angle_beta   90.00
_cell.angle_gamma   90.00
#
_symmetry.space_group_name_H-M   'P 1'
#
loop_
_entity.id
_entity.type
_entity.pdbx_description
1 polymer ?
#
loop_
_entity_poly.entity_id
_entity_poly.type
_entity_poly.pdbx_seq_one_letter_code
_entity_poly.pdbx_strand_id
1 'polypeptide(L)'
;MSEYASLVTALKALTQGETGSEITLPMAEDEWYTRPDAVSYGIVSLDFEADAMRADGKKLDTAYEGSVDLFSLARSGAGWIGLITATLENHCGGCWSLNSHTYERDTGLFHWEWTFQIENTDTAEAGDG
;
A
#
# COMPACT_ATOMS: atom_id res chain seq x y z
N MET A 1 -3.71 -17.47 1.81
CA MET A 1 -3.58 -16.10 1.25
C MET A 1 -2.37 -15.43 1.86
N SER A 2 -1.56 -14.79 1.03
CA SER A 2 -0.39 -14.07 1.54
C SER A 2 -0.79 -12.80 2.26
N GLU A 3 0.09 -12.32 3.13
CA GLU A 3 -0.10 -11.03 3.79
C GLU A 3 -0.18 -9.89 2.78
N TYR A 4 0.60 -9.98 1.70
CA TYR A 4 0.53 -8.98 0.65
C TYR A 4 -0.84 -8.98 -0.05
N ALA A 5 -1.36 -10.15 -0.38
CA ALA A 5 -2.68 -10.23 -1.00
C ALA A 5 -3.77 -9.67 -0.09
N SER A 6 -3.65 -9.92 1.22
CA SER A 6 -4.58 -9.37 2.21
C SER A 6 -4.48 -7.84 2.26
N LEU A 7 -3.27 -7.30 2.22
CA LEU A 7 -3.05 -5.85 2.18
C LEU A 7 -3.68 -5.23 0.93
N VAL A 8 -3.43 -5.83 -0.23
CA VAL A 8 -4.00 -5.33 -1.49
C VAL A 8 -5.51 -5.31 -1.43
N THR A 9 -6.11 -6.40 -0.94
CA THR A 9 -7.56 -6.49 -0.79
C THR A 9 -8.10 -5.38 0.11
N ALA A 10 -7.43 -5.14 1.24
CA ALA A 10 -7.84 -4.09 2.17
C ALA A 10 -7.72 -2.70 1.57
N LEU A 11 -6.64 -2.43 0.82
CA LEU A 11 -6.45 -1.13 0.17
C LEU A 11 -7.52 -0.90 -0.92
N LYS A 12 -7.87 -1.93 -1.67
CA LYS A 12 -8.91 -1.83 -2.70
C LYS A 12 -10.31 -1.66 -2.13
N ALA A 13 -10.49 -1.96 -0.86
CA ALA A 13 -11.78 -1.86 -0.17
C ALA A 13 -11.97 -0.55 0.59
N LEU A 14 -11.00 0.36 0.56
CA LEU A 14 -11.10 1.62 1.30
C LEU A 14 -12.24 2.49 0.78
N THR A 15 -13.09 2.93 1.70
CA THR A 15 -14.22 3.79 1.37
C THR A 15 -14.33 4.94 2.36
N GLN A 16 -14.97 6.00 1.94
CA GLN A 16 -15.31 7.15 2.77
C GLN A 16 -16.74 7.56 2.50
N GLY A 17 -17.35 8.21 3.47
CA GLY A 17 -18.68 8.74 3.33
C GLY A 17 -19.69 7.97 4.13
N GLU A 18 -20.94 8.41 4.03
CA GLU A 18 -22.05 7.80 4.76
C GLU A 18 -22.61 6.62 3.98
N THR A 19 -23.25 5.71 4.72
CA THR A 19 -23.94 4.56 4.12
C THR A 19 -24.87 5.02 2.99
N GLY A 20 -24.70 4.43 1.82
CA GLY A 20 -25.49 4.77 0.64
C GLY A 20 -24.87 5.86 -0.22
N SER A 21 -23.84 6.57 0.28
CA SER A 21 -23.12 7.61 -0.47
C SER A 21 -21.62 7.41 -0.40
N GLU A 22 -21.19 6.19 -0.17
CA GLU A 22 -19.77 5.91 0.00
C GLU A 22 -18.99 6.07 -1.29
N ILE A 23 -17.77 6.57 -1.15
CA ILE A 23 -16.82 6.69 -2.25
C ILE A 23 -15.70 5.70 -1.99
N THR A 24 -15.39 4.89 -3.00
CA THR A 24 -14.27 3.97 -2.94
C THR A 24 -13.06 4.60 -3.58
N LEU A 25 -11.89 4.46 -2.95
CA LEU A 25 -10.64 4.92 -3.53
C LEU A 25 -10.23 3.97 -4.66
N PRO A 26 -10.16 4.45 -5.92
CA PRO A 26 -9.64 3.59 -6.98
C PRO A 26 -8.19 3.23 -6.66
N MET A 27 -7.92 1.94 -6.59
CA MET A 27 -6.59 1.41 -6.25
C MET A 27 -6.22 0.34 -7.25
N ALA A 28 -5.09 0.50 -7.93
CA ALA A 28 -4.58 -0.50 -8.84
C ALA A 28 -3.36 -1.18 -8.24
N GLU A 29 -3.12 -2.40 -8.67
CA GLU A 29 -1.89 -3.11 -8.37
C GLU A 29 -0.94 -2.86 -9.53
N ASP A 30 0.27 -2.38 -9.20
CA ASP A 30 1.37 -2.10 -10.12
C ASP A 30 1.19 -0.84 -10.98
N GLU A 31 0.13 -0.74 -11.77
CA GLU A 31 -0.06 0.45 -12.60
C GLU A 31 -1.51 0.60 -13.08
N TRP A 32 -1.79 1.76 -13.62
CA TRP A 32 -3.06 2.03 -14.28
C TRP A 32 -2.83 2.05 -15.79
N TYR A 33 -3.65 1.30 -16.53
CA TYR A 33 -3.67 1.40 -17.99
C TYR A 33 -4.25 2.74 -18.45
N THR A 34 -5.28 3.19 -17.73
CA THR A 34 -5.89 4.49 -17.97
C THR A 34 -6.11 5.14 -16.61
N ARG A 35 -5.61 6.36 -16.46
CA ARG A 35 -5.77 7.10 -15.21
C ARG A 35 -7.24 7.25 -14.87
N PRO A 36 -7.67 6.92 -13.64
CA PRO A 36 -9.08 7.05 -13.26
C PRO A 36 -9.52 8.51 -13.23
N ASP A 37 -10.79 8.72 -13.62
CA ASP A 37 -11.42 10.03 -13.52
C ASP A 37 -11.96 10.17 -12.10
N ALA A 38 -11.09 10.50 -11.17
CA ALA A 38 -11.41 10.64 -9.76
C ALA A 38 -10.52 11.70 -9.13
N VAL A 39 -11.00 12.29 -8.02
CA VAL A 39 -10.20 13.27 -7.27
C VAL A 39 -8.93 12.63 -6.73
N SER A 40 -9.04 11.41 -6.28
CA SER A 40 -7.91 10.67 -5.70
C SER A 40 -7.88 9.25 -6.25
N TYR A 41 -6.69 8.70 -6.38
CA TYR A 41 -6.51 7.29 -6.73
C TYR A 41 -5.16 6.82 -6.20
N GLY A 42 -4.98 5.51 -6.14
CA GLY A 42 -3.75 4.95 -5.61
C GLY A 42 -3.19 3.80 -6.43
N ILE A 43 -1.96 3.47 -6.11
CA ILE A 43 -1.24 2.33 -6.68
C ILE A 43 -0.56 1.62 -5.53
N VAL A 44 -0.69 0.29 -5.48
CA VAL A 44 0.08 -0.54 -4.57
C VAL A 44 0.92 -1.49 -5.40
N SER A 45 2.19 -1.63 -5.05
CA SER A 45 3.08 -2.53 -5.78
C SER A 45 4.05 -3.21 -4.83
N LEU A 46 4.46 -4.39 -5.26
CA LEU A 46 5.50 -5.16 -4.59
C LEU A 46 6.76 -4.93 -5.39
N ASP A 47 7.73 -4.25 -4.78
CA ASP A 47 8.94 -3.85 -5.51
C ASP A 47 9.89 -5.01 -5.69
N PHE A 48 10.15 -5.74 -4.61
CA PHE A 48 11.00 -6.92 -4.69
C PHE A 48 10.87 -7.72 -3.41
N GLU A 49 11.32 -8.99 -3.50
CA GLU A 49 11.41 -9.86 -2.35
C GLU A 49 12.71 -9.55 -1.61
N ALA A 50 12.59 -9.17 -0.36
CA ALA A 50 13.74 -8.83 0.46
C ALA A 50 14.08 -9.97 1.39
N ASP A 51 15.37 -10.18 1.63
CA ASP A 51 15.87 -11.17 2.57
C ASP A 51 16.12 -10.52 3.92
N ALA A 52 15.57 -11.10 4.96
CA ALA A 52 15.86 -10.70 6.32
C ALA A 52 16.89 -11.66 6.91
N MET A 53 17.92 -11.13 7.55
CA MET A 53 19.01 -11.91 8.11
C MET A 53 18.99 -11.85 9.63
N ARG A 54 19.27 -12.98 10.27
CA ARG A 54 19.50 -13.02 11.72
C ARG A 54 20.90 -12.54 12.05
N ALA A 55 21.10 -12.20 13.31
CA ALA A 55 22.42 -11.78 13.80
C ALA A 55 23.49 -12.86 13.61
N ASP A 56 23.08 -14.13 13.58
CA ASP A 56 24.00 -15.26 13.36
C ASP A 56 24.28 -15.52 11.88
N GLY A 57 23.82 -14.66 11.00
CA GLY A 57 24.05 -14.78 9.56
C GLY A 57 23.07 -15.66 8.81
N LYS A 58 22.12 -16.27 9.51
CA LYS A 58 21.12 -17.10 8.86
C LYS A 58 19.95 -16.27 8.38
N LYS A 59 19.40 -16.66 7.23
CA LYS A 59 18.20 -16.05 6.69
C LYS A 59 17.02 -16.31 7.64
N LEU A 60 16.38 -15.25 8.09
CA LEU A 60 15.27 -15.36 9.04
C LEU A 60 14.00 -15.81 8.34
N ASP A 61 13.50 -14.97 7.46
CA ASP A 61 12.30 -15.19 6.68
C ASP A 61 12.41 -14.40 5.39
N THR A 62 11.63 -14.80 4.41
CA THR A 62 11.49 -14.01 3.22
C THR A 62 10.50 -12.88 3.51
N ALA A 63 10.92 -11.66 3.25
CA ALA A 63 10.06 -10.49 3.38
C ALA A 63 9.89 -9.83 2.02
N TYR A 64 8.73 -9.23 1.80
CA TYR A 64 8.48 -8.42 0.63
C TYR A 64 8.63 -6.95 0.98
N GLU A 65 9.16 -6.17 0.06
CA GLU A 65 9.20 -4.73 0.17
C GLU A 65 8.36 -4.15 -0.95
N GLY A 66 7.50 -3.21 -0.60
CA GLY A 66 6.60 -2.61 -1.57
C GLY A 66 6.30 -1.16 -1.26
N SER A 67 5.43 -0.60 -2.06
CA SER A 67 5.03 0.79 -1.91
C SER A 67 3.55 0.99 -2.18
N VAL A 68 3.02 2.06 -1.58
CA VAL A 68 1.69 2.57 -1.89
C VAL A 68 1.86 4.03 -2.28
N ASP A 69 1.27 4.39 -3.39
CA ASP A 69 1.25 5.77 -3.87
C ASP A 69 -0.18 6.27 -3.86
N LEU A 70 -0.40 7.46 -3.30
CA LEU A 70 -1.67 8.16 -3.36
C LEU A 70 -1.49 9.41 -4.19
N PHE A 71 -2.34 9.56 -5.18
CA PHE A 71 -2.41 10.77 -6.01
C PHE A 71 -3.73 11.45 -5.76
N SER A 72 -3.73 12.77 -5.61
CA SER A 72 -4.97 13.50 -5.36
C SER A 72 -4.88 14.92 -5.91
N LEU A 73 -6.01 15.40 -6.45
CA LEU A 73 -6.16 16.80 -6.81
C LEU A 73 -6.30 17.67 -5.55
N ALA A 74 -6.67 17.08 -4.44
CA ALA A 74 -6.82 17.79 -3.17
C ALA A 74 -5.50 17.81 -2.40
N ARG A 75 -5.08 18.99 -1.96
CA ARG A 75 -3.86 19.16 -1.16
C ARG A 75 -3.86 18.32 0.10
N SER A 76 -5.02 18.09 0.68
CA SER A 76 -5.16 17.30 1.91
C SER A 76 -5.15 15.79 1.67
N GLY A 77 -5.15 15.35 0.41
CA GLY A 77 -5.32 13.93 0.07
C GLY A 77 -6.75 13.45 0.24
N ALA A 78 -7.69 14.36 0.46
CA ALA A 78 -9.12 14.07 0.58
C ALA A 78 -9.45 13.01 1.66
N GLY A 79 -8.64 12.96 2.72
CA GLY A 79 -8.90 12.05 3.86
C GLY A 79 -8.33 10.64 3.70
N TRP A 80 -7.75 10.31 2.56
CA TRP A 80 -7.26 8.96 2.31
C TRP A 80 -5.95 8.65 3.01
N ILE A 81 -5.16 9.66 3.38
CA ILE A 81 -3.86 9.46 4.01
C ILE A 81 -3.99 8.66 5.30
N GLY A 82 -4.92 9.04 6.16
CA GLY A 82 -5.14 8.34 7.44
C GLY A 82 -5.63 6.92 7.25
N LEU A 83 -6.49 6.68 6.26
CA LEU A 83 -7.03 5.35 5.98
C LEU A 83 -5.95 4.42 5.43
N ILE A 84 -5.11 4.92 4.54
CA ILE A 84 -3.99 4.14 4.01
C ILE A 84 -3.00 3.82 5.12
N THR A 85 -2.65 4.82 5.94
CA THR A 85 -1.73 4.64 7.07
C THR A 85 -2.25 3.58 8.04
N ALA A 86 -3.52 3.64 8.41
CA ALA A 86 -4.11 2.66 9.32
C ALA A 86 -4.11 1.25 8.72
N THR A 87 -4.34 1.14 7.43
CA THR A 87 -4.33 -0.14 6.74
C THR A 87 -2.92 -0.74 6.74
N LEU A 88 -1.91 0.07 6.46
CA LEU A 88 -0.51 -0.38 6.52
C LEU A 88 -0.14 -0.81 7.94
N GLU A 89 -0.56 -0.05 8.96
CA GLU A 89 -0.30 -0.41 10.35
C GLU A 89 -0.91 -1.76 10.70
N ASN A 90 -2.13 -2.01 10.25
CA ASN A 90 -2.81 -3.27 10.53
C ASN A 90 -2.15 -4.47 9.86
N HIS A 91 -1.59 -4.30 8.67
CA HIS A 91 -1.04 -5.40 7.89
C HIS A 91 0.47 -5.54 8.00
N CYS A 92 1.18 -4.47 8.29
CA CYS A 92 2.65 -4.46 8.32
C CYS A 92 3.21 -4.21 9.71
N GLY A 93 2.36 -3.98 10.70
CA GLY A 93 2.76 -3.89 12.11
C GLY A 93 3.91 -2.92 12.40
N GLY A 94 3.86 -1.72 11.89
CA GLY A 94 4.90 -0.73 12.13
C GLY A 94 6.06 -0.76 11.13
N CYS A 95 6.08 -1.74 10.24
CA CYS A 95 7.12 -1.83 9.20
C CYS A 95 6.70 -1.05 7.96
N TRP A 96 6.41 0.22 8.13
CA TRP A 96 6.04 1.12 7.05
C TRP A 96 6.53 2.52 7.37
N SER A 97 6.65 3.34 6.34
CA SER A 97 6.95 4.75 6.51
C SER A 97 6.33 5.56 5.38
N LEU A 98 5.92 6.77 5.71
CA LEU A 98 5.51 7.75 4.71
C LEU A 98 6.75 8.54 4.31
N ASN A 99 7.21 8.34 3.10
CA ASN A 99 8.51 8.82 2.66
C ASN A 99 8.49 10.19 2.00
N SER A 100 7.40 10.50 1.30
CA SER A 100 7.38 11.75 0.56
C SER A 100 5.96 12.27 0.39
N HIS A 101 5.90 13.59 0.20
CA HIS A 101 4.71 14.31 -0.15
C HIS A 101 5.15 15.41 -1.11
N THR A 102 4.76 15.31 -2.36
CA THR A 102 5.17 16.26 -3.39
C THR A 102 3.99 16.73 -4.20
N TYR A 103 4.18 17.84 -4.90
CA TYR A 103 3.22 18.32 -5.88
C TYR A 103 3.85 18.15 -7.27
N GLU A 104 3.14 17.44 -8.15
CA GLU A 104 3.60 17.17 -9.50
C GLU A 104 2.99 18.19 -10.45
N ARG A 105 3.81 19.11 -10.94
CA ARG A 105 3.35 20.20 -11.80
C ARG A 105 2.76 19.70 -13.12
N ASP A 106 3.34 18.66 -13.68
CA ASP A 106 2.91 18.12 -14.98
C ASP A 106 1.50 17.56 -14.94
N THR A 107 1.10 16.99 -13.83
CA THR A 107 -0.19 16.34 -13.68
C THR A 107 -1.17 17.16 -12.85
N GLY A 108 -0.69 18.12 -12.09
CA GLY A 108 -1.50 18.87 -11.14
C GLY A 108 -1.92 18.07 -9.93
N LEU A 109 -1.22 16.98 -9.64
CA LEU A 109 -1.56 16.09 -8.55
C LEU A 109 -0.60 16.24 -7.39
N PHE A 110 -1.15 16.14 -6.17
CA PHE A 110 -0.35 15.90 -4.98
C PHE A 110 -0.10 14.41 -4.88
N HIS A 111 1.09 14.03 -4.47
CA HIS A 111 1.54 12.64 -4.45
C HIS A 111 2.16 12.31 -3.11
N TRP A 112 1.66 11.27 -2.45
CA TRP A 112 2.21 10.71 -1.22
C TRP A 112 2.72 9.31 -1.52
N GLU A 113 3.87 8.97 -0.95
CA GLU A 113 4.44 7.63 -1.11
C GLU A 113 4.76 7.03 0.25
N TRP A 114 4.25 5.84 0.48
CA TRP A 114 4.61 4.98 1.62
C TRP A 114 5.43 3.81 1.10
N THR A 115 6.40 3.38 1.92
CA THR A 115 7.03 2.08 1.70
C THR A 115 6.70 1.18 2.88
N PHE A 116 6.68 -0.11 2.64
CA PHE A 116 6.36 -1.09 3.67
C PHE A 116 7.18 -2.36 3.47
N GLN A 117 7.31 -3.13 4.56
CA GLN A 117 7.83 -4.49 4.52
C GLN A 117 6.78 -5.41 5.11
N ILE A 118 6.59 -6.56 4.51
CA ILE A 118 5.58 -7.51 4.91
C ILE A 118 6.14 -8.92 4.79
N GLU A 119 5.86 -9.77 5.77
CA GLU A 119 6.36 -11.13 5.78
C GLU A 119 5.65 -12.00 4.76
N ASN A 120 6.39 -12.98 4.23
CA ASN A 120 5.82 -13.98 3.35
C ASN A 120 5.29 -15.16 4.16
N THR A 121 4.06 -15.04 4.63
CA THR A 121 3.43 -16.08 5.43
C THR A 121 3.05 -17.31 4.61
N ASP A 122 2.98 -17.18 3.29
CA ASP A 122 2.69 -18.32 2.41
C ASP A 122 3.77 -19.38 2.50
N THR A 123 5.03 -18.95 2.67
CA THR A 123 6.14 -19.87 2.79
C THR A 123 6.03 -20.73 4.06
N ALA A 124 5.61 -20.12 5.16
CA ALA A 124 5.40 -20.84 6.41
C ALA A 124 4.29 -21.87 6.28
N GLU A 125 3.20 -21.52 5.63
CA GLU A 125 2.10 -22.45 5.39
C GLU A 125 2.52 -23.60 4.51
N ALA A 126 3.25 -23.31 3.46
CA ALA A 126 3.75 -24.32 2.54
C ALA A 126 4.71 -25.29 3.27
N GLY A 127 5.50 -24.78 4.20
CA GLY A 127 6.41 -25.59 4.97
C GLY A 127 5.71 -26.54 5.93
N ASP A 128 4.54 -26.19 6.38
CA ASP A 128 3.73 -27.00 7.28
C ASP A 128 2.94 -28.08 6.56
N GLY A 129 2.70 -27.86 5.31
CA GLY A 129 1.86 -28.72 4.49
C GLY A 129 2.42 -30.07 4.20
#